data_61ba28b295bd10790f5dcbea3b4495ef
#
_entry.id   61ba28b295bd10790f5dcbea3b4495ef
#
_cell.length_a   1.000
_cell.length_b   1.000
_cell.length_c   1.000
_cell.angle_alpha   90.00
_cell.angle_beta   90.00
_cell.angle_gamma   90.00
#
_symmetry.space_group_name_H-M   'P 1'
#
loop_
_entity.id
_entity.type
_entity.pdbx_description
1 polymer ?
#
loop_
_entity_poly.entity_id
_entity_poly.type
_entity_poly.pdbx_seq_one_letter_code
_entity_poly.pdbx_strand_id
1 'polypeptide(L)'
;MSNAVKRSTDPTVFSPPRQFSFLRHAAVLKRRGVSRSKHYADIQAGLYPKPVAIGPRAVAYPDYEVDLLNAAKIAGKSEDEIRALVAKLHAARGAALSS
;
A
#
# COMPACT_ATOMS: atom_id res chain seq x y z
N MET A 1 10.68 -19.57 20.92
CA MET A 1 10.44 -19.17 20.70
C MET A 1 10.46 -18.37 19.97
N SER A 2 10.40 -17.85 19.87
CA SER A 2 10.49 -16.93 19.30
C SER A 2 10.56 -16.97 17.95
N ASN A 3 10.16 -17.67 17.35
CA ASN A 3 10.22 -17.76 16.09
C ASN A 3 9.54 -16.72 15.46
N ALA A 4 8.57 -16.16 15.99
CA ALA A 4 7.94 -15.11 15.39
C ALA A 4 8.86 -14.04 15.03
N VAL A 5 9.85 -13.96 15.78
CA VAL A 5 10.76 -13.00 15.57
C VAL A 5 11.38 -13.03 14.34
N LYS A 6 11.50 -14.08 13.77
CA LYS A 6 12.16 -14.16 12.66
C LYS A 6 11.47 -13.67 11.54
N ARG A 7 10.25 -13.46 11.56
CA ARG A 7 9.69 -13.14 10.44
C ARG A 7 9.89 -11.81 10.07
N SER A 8 10.04 -11.50 8.94
CA SER A 8 9.93 -10.27 8.44
C SER A 8 10.39 -9.12 9.09
N THR A 9 11.48 -9.18 9.64
CA THR A 9 12.01 -8.01 10.21
C THR A 9 12.76 -7.23 9.18
N ASP A 10 13.07 -7.79 8.05
CA ASP A 10 13.76 -7.09 7.00
C ASP A 10 12.80 -6.18 6.29
N PRO A 11 12.99 -4.85 6.33
CA PRO A 11 12.07 -3.93 5.70
C PRO A 11 12.04 -4.02 4.19
N THR A 12 12.97 -4.75 3.59
CA THR A 12 12.95 -4.88 2.15
C THR A 12 12.10 -6.07 1.72
N VAL A 13 11.63 -6.87 2.66
CA VAL A 13 10.81 -8.02 2.34
C VAL A 13 9.37 -7.74 2.71
N PHE A 14 8.48 -7.94 1.77
CA PHE A 14 7.07 -7.73 2.03
C PHE A 14 6.28 -8.86 1.40
N SER A 15 5.39 -9.45 2.18
CA SER A 15 4.49 -10.47 1.67
C SER A 15 3.07 -10.02 1.93
N PRO A 16 2.21 -10.01 0.92
CA PRO A 16 0.82 -9.65 1.14
C PRO A 16 0.15 -10.63 2.08
N PRO A 17 -0.81 -10.17 2.88
CA PRO A 17 -1.54 -11.06 3.76
C PRO A 17 -2.43 -12.00 2.94
N ARG A 18 -2.78 -13.14 3.53
CA ARG A 18 -3.62 -14.09 2.84
C ARG A 18 -5.03 -13.57 2.68
N GLN A 19 -5.49 -12.77 3.59
CA GLN A 19 -6.83 -12.21 3.53
C GLN A 19 -6.75 -10.72 3.53
N PHE A 20 -7.51 -10.09 2.68
CA PHE A 20 -7.57 -8.65 2.63
C PHE A 20 -8.86 -8.25 1.92
N SER A 21 -9.18 -6.99 1.96
CA SER A 21 -10.34 -6.44 1.27
C SER A 21 -9.90 -5.33 0.33
N PHE A 22 -10.70 -5.11 -0.68
CA PHE A 22 -10.49 -3.98 -1.56
C PHE A 22 -11.29 -2.80 -1.04
N LEU A 23 -10.65 -1.64 -0.98
CA LEU A 23 -11.31 -0.41 -0.55
C LEU A 23 -11.56 0.45 -1.77
N ARG A 24 -12.78 0.96 -1.88
CA ARG A 24 -13.10 1.87 -2.97
C ARG A 24 -12.58 3.26 -2.62
N HIS A 25 -12.54 4.10 -3.63
CA HIS A 25 -11.93 5.41 -3.53
C HIS A 25 -12.38 6.23 -2.31
N ALA A 26 -13.68 6.33 -2.08
CA ALA A 26 -14.18 7.13 -0.97
C ALA A 26 -13.69 6.61 0.37
N ALA A 27 -13.62 5.29 0.53
CA ALA A 27 -13.13 4.70 1.77
C ALA A 27 -11.65 4.97 1.97
N VAL A 28 -10.88 4.97 0.89
CA VAL A 28 -9.45 5.26 0.97
C VAL A 28 -9.23 6.71 1.40
N LEU A 29 -9.96 7.65 0.81
CA LEU A 29 -9.84 9.05 1.19
C LEU A 29 -10.14 9.23 2.67
N LYS A 30 -11.17 8.53 3.15
CA LYS A 30 -11.54 8.65 4.54
C LYS A 30 -10.47 8.05 5.44
N ARG A 31 -9.92 6.90 5.08
CA ARG A 31 -8.87 6.29 5.88
C ARG A 31 -7.60 7.10 5.90
N ARG A 32 -7.28 7.73 4.79
CA ARG A 32 -6.09 8.58 4.71
C ARG A 32 -6.30 9.94 5.36
N GLY A 33 -7.54 10.40 5.41
CA GLY A 33 -7.84 11.73 5.93
C GLY A 33 -7.38 12.84 4.99
N VAL A 34 -7.44 12.59 3.68
CA VAL A 34 -6.98 13.59 2.70
C VAL A 34 -8.08 13.86 1.68
N SER A 35 -7.92 14.96 0.95
CA SER A 35 -8.86 15.31 -0.10
C SER A 35 -8.59 14.50 -1.34
N ARG A 36 -9.55 14.49 -2.25
CA ARG A 36 -9.41 13.83 -3.53
C ARG A 36 -8.22 14.38 -4.30
N SER A 37 -8.06 15.70 -4.31
CA SER A 37 -6.95 16.33 -5.02
C SER A 37 -5.60 15.91 -4.50
N LYS A 38 -5.48 15.86 -3.17
CA LYS A 38 -4.23 15.44 -2.55
C LYS A 38 -3.93 13.98 -2.90
N HIS A 39 -4.95 13.14 -2.87
CA HIS A 39 -4.79 11.73 -3.16
C HIS A 39 -4.24 11.52 -4.58
N TYR A 40 -4.86 12.18 -5.57
CA TYR A 40 -4.40 12.03 -6.94
C TYR A 40 -3.02 12.64 -7.15
N ALA A 41 -2.73 13.74 -6.49
CA ALA A 41 -1.39 14.34 -6.59
C ALA A 41 -0.34 13.38 -6.04
N ASP A 42 -0.66 12.68 -4.95
CA ASP A 42 0.28 11.72 -4.37
C ASP A 42 0.54 10.55 -5.32
N ILE A 43 -0.50 10.04 -5.97
CA ILE A 43 -0.32 8.95 -6.93
C ILE A 43 0.59 9.41 -8.07
N GLN A 44 0.35 10.62 -8.58
CA GLN A 44 1.16 11.13 -9.68
C GLN A 44 2.62 11.32 -9.27
N ALA A 45 2.85 11.66 -8.03
CA ALA A 45 4.20 11.89 -7.54
C ALA A 45 4.91 10.60 -7.09
N GLY A 46 4.25 9.46 -7.18
CA GLY A 46 4.81 8.20 -6.72
C GLY A 46 4.77 8.02 -5.22
N LEU A 47 3.96 8.85 -4.54
CA LEU A 47 3.87 8.82 -3.08
C LEU A 47 2.71 7.98 -2.59
N TYR A 48 1.95 7.40 -3.48
CA TYR A 48 0.85 6.53 -3.12
C TYR A 48 0.67 5.46 -4.20
N PRO A 49 0.31 4.23 -3.82
CA PRO A 49 0.17 3.15 -4.80
C PRO A 49 -0.96 3.43 -5.77
N LYS A 50 -0.81 2.93 -6.99
CA LYS A 50 -1.86 3.05 -7.98
C LYS A 50 -3.01 2.15 -7.62
N PRO A 51 -4.23 2.50 -8.02
CA PRO A 51 -5.36 1.62 -7.79
C PRO A 51 -5.24 0.35 -8.64
N VAL A 52 -5.94 -0.68 -8.22
CA VAL A 52 -6.00 -1.96 -8.92
C VAL A 52 -7.33 -2.03 -9.65
N ALA A 53 -7.31 -2.44 -10.90
CA ALA A 53 -8.55 -2.64 -11.64
C ALA A 53 -9.25 -3.90 -11.15
N ILE A 54 -10.48 -3.78 -10.68
CA ILE A 54 -11.23 -4.91 -10.19
C ILE A 54 -12.44 -5.21 -11.05
N GLY A 55 -12.62 -4.46 -12.13
CA GLY A 55 -13.71 -4.65 -13.08
C GLY A 55 -13.53 -3.69 -14.22
N PRO A 56 -14.39 -3.75 -15.24
CA PRO A 56 -14.22 -2.91 -16.44
C PRO A 56 -14.12 -1.42 -16.16
N ARG A 57 -14.82 -0.94 -15.17
CA ARG A 57 -14.79 0.47 -14.82
C ARG A 57 -14.65 0.67 -13.34
N ALA A 58 -14.10 -0.31 -12.66
CA ALA A 58 -14.00 -0.26 -11.21
C ALA A 58 -12.56 -0.44 -10.80
N VAL A 59 -12.12 0.41 -9.90
CA VAL A 59 -10.78 0.30 -9.32
C VAL A 59 -10.90 0.32 -7.81
N ALA A 60 -9.93 -0.24 -7.14
CA ALA A 60 -9.91 -0.29 -5.68
C ALA A 60 -8.48 -0.42 -5.22
N TYR A 61 -8.31 -0.36 -3.92
CA TYR A 61 -7.00 -0.43 -3.30
C TYR A 61 -6.99 -1.54 -2.28
N PRO A 62 -5.96 -2.39 -2.27
CA PRO A 62 -5.87 -3.41 -1.22
C PRO A 62 -5.76 -2.73 0.14
N ASP A 63 -6.54 -3.15 1.11
CA ASP A 63 -6.59 -2.47 2.40
C ASP A 63 -5.23 -2.49 3.11
N TYR A 64 -4.47 -3.56 2.97
CA TYR A 64 -3.17 -3.64 3.64
C TYR A 64 -2.18 -2.62 3.08
N GLU A 65 -2.31 -2.25 1.81
CA GLU A 65 -1.43 -1.21 1.25
C GLU A 65 -1.79 0.14 1.85
N VAL A 66 -3.07 0.42 2.00
CA VAL A 66 -3.52 1.66 2.61
C VAL A 66 -3.01 1.74 4.04
N ASP A 67 -3.11 0.65 4.79
CA ASP A 67 -2.66 0.63 6.17
C ASP A 67 -1.14 0.80 6.27
N LEU A 68 -0.39 0.20 5.36
CA LEU A 68 1.06 0.35 5.35
C LEU A 68 1.48 1.78 5.09
N LEU A 69 0.81 2.45 4.15
CA LEU A 69 1.15 3.83 3.86
C LEU A 69 0.81 4.74 5.03
N ASN A 70 -0.31 4.47 5.72
CA ASN A 70 -0.65 5.23 6.90
C ASN A 70 0.39 5.01 8.00
N ALA A 71 0.83 3.76 8.17
CA ALA A 71 1.85 3.45 9.18
C ALA A 71 3.16 4.16 8.86
N ALA A 72 3.52 4.23 7.58
CA ALA A 72 4.75 4.91 7.17
C ALA A 72 4.68 6.40 7.49
N LYS A 73 3.50 7.00 7.31
CA LYS A 73 3.33 8.40 7.65
C LYS A 73 3.46 8.63 9.15
N ILE A 74 2.85 7.76 9.94
CA ILE A 74 2.95 7.87 11.39
C ILE A 74 4.39 7.72 11.84
N ALA A 75 5.15 6.87 11.17
CA ALA A 75 6.55 6.65 11.50
C ALA A 75 7.45 7.79 11.03
N GLY A 76 6.91 8.76 10.30
CA GLY A 76 7.70 9.90 9.84
C GLY A 76 8.64 9.61 8.70
N LYS A 77 8.30 8.64 7.86
CA LYS A 77 9.15 8.31 6.73
C LYS A 77 9.24 9.47 5.74
N SER A 78 10.40 9.65 5.15
CA SER A 78 10.60 10.70 4.17
C SER A 78 9.89 10.38 2.87
N GLU A 79 9.76 11.37 2.00
CA GLU A 79 9.13 11.14 0.71
C GLU A 79 9.88 10.08 -0.10
N ASP A 80 11.21 10.10 -0.05
CA ASP A 80 11.97 9.10 -0.78
C ASP A 80 11.73 7.70 -0.22
N GLU A 81 11.60 7.58 1.09
CA GLU A 81 11.31 6.30 1.71
C GLU A 81 9.91 5.83 1.35
N ILE A 82 8.96 6.75 1.26
CA ILE A 82 7.61 6.41 0.86
C ILE A 82 7.57 5.97 -0.60
N ARG A 83 8.31 6.66 -1.49
CA ARG A 83 8.38 6.24 -2.87
C ARG A 83 8.96 4.84 -3.01
N ALA A 84 9.98 4.54 -2.21
CA ALA A 84 10.57 3.20 -2.22
C ALA A 84 9.56 2.15 -1.74
N LEU A 85 8.77 2.48 -0.73
CA LEU A 85 7.74 1.57 -0.25
C LEU A 85 6.68 1.32 -1.33
N VAL A 86 6.24 2.39 -2.01
CA VAL A 86 5.25 2.25 -3.07
C VAL A 86 5.79 1.34 -4.17
N ALA A 87 7.04 1.49 -4.54
CA ALA A 87 7.64 0.65 -5.57
C ALA A 87 7.66 -0.81 -5.14
N LYS A 88 7.97 -1.07 -3.88
CA LYS A 88 7.97 -2.43 -3.38
C LYS A 88 6.57 -3.03 -3.36
N LEU A 89 5.57 -2.24 -3.01
CA LEU A 89 4.20 -2.73 -3.01
C LEU A 89 3.75 -3.08 -4.43
N HIS A 90 4.11 -2.25 -5.41
CA HIS A 90 3.76 -2.55 -6.79
C HIS A 90 4.42 -3.85 -7.26
N ALA A 91 5.69 -4.03 -6.91
CA ALA A 91 6.39 -5.25 -7.30
C ALA A 91 5.79 -6.47 -6.63
N ALA A 92 5.37 -6.34 -5.38
CA ALA A 92 4.82 -7.47 -4.64
C ALA A 92 3.49 -7.94 -5.19
N ARG A 93 2.76 -7.08 -5.88
CA ARG A 93 1.48 -7.47 -6.46
C ARG A 93 1.65 -8.61 -7.46
N GLY A 94 2.65 -8.50 -8.30
CA GLY A 94 2.90 -9.57 -9.26
C GLY A 94 3.49 -10.79 -8.62
N ALA A 95 4.37 -10.60 -7.66
CA ALA A 95 5.02 -11.71 -6.99
C ALA A 95 4.03 -12.60 -6.25
N ALA A 96 2.97 -12.02 -5.70
CA ALA A 96 1.98 -12.79 -4.97
C ALA A 96 1.31 -13.83 -5.86
N LEU A 97 1.18 -13.54 -7.13
CA LEU A 97 0.52 -14.44 -8.03
C LEU A 97 1.43 -15.58 -8.46
N SER A 98 2.70 -15.33 -8.54
CA SER A 98 3.60 -16.35 -9.02
C SER A 98 4.03 -17.33 -7.95
N SER A 99 3.65 -17.16 -6.72
CA SER A 99 4.04 -18.14 -5.70
C SER A 99 3.00 -19.27 -5.51
#